data_8bba87202995d2503d311f96b77a2194
#
_entry.id   8bba87202995d2503d311f96b77a2194
#
_cell.length_a   1.000
_cell.length_b   1.000
_cell.length_c   1.000
_cell.angle_alpha   90.00
_cell.angle_beta   90.00
_cell.angle_gamma   90.00
#
_symmetry.space_group_name_H-M   'P 1'
#
loop_
_entity.id
_entity.type
_entity.pdbx_description
1 polymer ?
#
loop_
_entity_poly.entity_id
_entity_poly.type
_entity_poly.pdbx_seq_one_letter_code
_entity_poly.pdbx_strand_id
1 'polypeptide(L)'
;MASYEMKNRVEVGHCPSQDRDDLDLARIGKRAVLKRNFSTLSILAFSCTITSTWEGILNTFLLPMTNGGPAGAVYEYIFAWIGTASCFLVLAELSSMAPTSGGQYHWCAMLAPPSCMKFYSYITGWITVFAWQTAFASIALLSGTEIQGAAILTFKNYQSEHYHGTLILWACVILALAVNATGGKLLPRLENLVFVLHIVGFLAILITLTSVADHKSAKEVFTTWTNSGGWSSNGIVFFIGMQGSVFAFSGGDAAVHMAEEVHKASVVIPRALILTALINGALGFGMLIGVLFCMGDLEAATKSPTGYPYMEIFFQATNSLGGTVAMICIALVICICSAIGMIAATSRQFWSFARDRGVPGWRVWSKVSPTTNIPIYSVCFTMVVSCLLGLINIGSDVALKDILSMAVSGLYLSYLTVGTLLLYRRLRGHIRTSSECEDMTVNVPNASLVWGPFRIPGVLGVVNNIFAVCYMIIVIFFSFWPTTVVVDYKSMNYSVVGTFGTVIIAVVYYVVRARHVYHGPVVEGV
;
A
#
# COMPACT_ATOMS: atom_id res chain seq x y z
N MET A 1 59.70 6.49 35.02
CA MET A 1 58.81 6.96 33.93
C MET A 1 58.30 5.73 33.23
N ALA A 2 57.12 5.27 33.61
CA ALA A 2 56.52 4.05 33.09
C ALA A 2 55.40 4.49 32.12
N SER A 3 55.53 4.07 30.87
CA SER A 3 54.57 4.28 29.80
C SER A 3 53.34 3.40 30.02
N TYR A 4 52.17 4.04 30.17
CA TYR A 4 50.87 3.38 30.16
C TYR A 4 50.48 3.13 28.70
N GLU A 5 50.72 1.91 28.19
CA GLU A 5 50.06 1.42 26.98
C GLU A 5 48.67 0.87 27.35
N MET A 6 47.64 1.64 27.06
CA MET A 6 46.27 1.15 27.14
C MET A 6 45.94 0.33 25.87
N LYS A 7 46.02 -0.98 26.00
CA LYS A 7 45.47 -1.94 25.01
C LYS A 7 43.94 -1.93 25.13
N ASN A 8 43.27 -1.11 24.37
CA ASN A 8 41.83 -1.30 24.10
C ASN A 8 41.67 -2.27 22.93
N ARG A 9 41.77 -3.57 23.21
CA ARG A 9 41.07 -4.57 22.40
C ARG A 9 39.58 -4.46 22.77
N VAL A 10 38.77 -3.86 21.91
CA VAL A 10 37.32 -4.02 21.95
C VAL A 10 37.05 -5.46 21.56
N GLU A 11 36.80 -6.32 22.55
CA GLU A 11 36.20 -7.63 22.33
C GLU A 11 34.86 -7.35 21.62
N VAL A 12 34.68 -7.89 20.42
CA VAL A 12 33.39 -7.93 19.73
C VAL A 12 32.51 -8.92 20.50
N GLY A 13 32.06 -8.49 21.66
CA GLY A 13 31.03 -9.18 22.42
C GLY A 13 29.73 -9.14 21.62
N HIS A 14 28.96 -10.22 21.70
CA HIS A 14 27.62 -10.31 21.16
C HIS A 14 26.80 -9.11 21.68
N CYS A 15 26.64 -8.06 20.84
CA CYS A 15 25.74 -6.96 21.14
C CYS A 15 24.30 -7.53 21.19
N PRO A 16 23.53 -7.30 22.24
CA PRO A 16 22.12 -7.65 22.27
C PRO A 16 21.42 -7.11 21.02
N SER A 17 20.43 -7.83 20.48
CA SER A 17 19.76 -7.46 19.22
C SER A 17 19.15 -6.05 19.26
N GLN A 18 18.80 -5.57 20.44
CA GLN A 18 18.24 -4.25 20.67
C GLN A 18 19.27 -3.13 20.47
N ASP A 19 20.51 -3.33 20.92
CA ASP A 19 21.59 -2.34 20.72
C ASP A 19 21.96 -2.20 19.25
N ARG A 20 21.87 -3.29 18.47
CA ARG A 20 22.15 -3.28 17.02
C ARG A 20 21.08 -2.52 16.25
N ASP A 21 19.80 -2.71 16.58
CA ASP A 21 18.70 -2.00 15.95
C ASP A 21 18.74 -0.50 16.25
N ASP A 22 19.19 -0.11 17.46
CA ASP A 22 19.38 1.29 17.84
C ASP A 22 20.58 1.92 17.11
N LEU A 23 21.65 1.16 16.91
CA LEU A 23 22.79 1.57 16.10
C LEU A 23 22.40 1.74 14.61
N ASP A 24 21.58 0.86 14.05
CA ASP A 24 21.10 0.97 12.68
C ASP A 24 20.28 2.27 12.49
N LEU A 25 19.41 2.64 13.47
CA LEU A 25 18.70 3.91 13.46
C LEU A 25 19.63 5.11 13.64
N ALA A 26 20.59 5.03 14.56
CA ALA A 26 21.56 6.10 14.80
C ALA A 26 22.42 6.39 13.56
N ARG A 27 22.79 5.35 12.81
CA ARG A 27 23.52 5.50 11.53
C ARG A 27 22.77 6.30 10.48
N ILE A 28 21.44 6.25 10.47
CA ILE A 28 20.58 7.06 9.61
C ILE A 28 20.06 8.33 10.31
N GLY A 29 20.71 8.73 11.43
CA GLY A 29 20.42 9.96 12.15
C GLY A 29 19.07 9.99 12.87
N LYS A 30 18.52 8.85 13.26
CA LYS A 30 17.24 8.75 13.99
C LYS A 30 17.43 8.11 15.36
N ARG A 31 16.58 8.52 16.32
CA ARG A 31 16.48 7.90 17.64
C ARG A 31 15.27 6.97 17.71
N ALA A 32 15.40 5.87 18.46
CA ALA A 32 14.30 4.98 18.74
C ALA A 32 13.29 5.67 19.68
N VAL A 33 12.10 5.98 19.15
CA VAL A 33 10.99 6.61 19.88
C VAL A 33 9.81 5.65 20.04
N LEU A 34 9.59 4.80 19.03
CA LEU A 34 8.54 3.80 19.03
C LEU A 34 9.04 2.48 19.62
N LYS A 35 8.11 1.71 20.20
CA LYS A 35 8.45 0.41 20.76
C LYS A 35 8.43 -0.66 19.68
N ARG A 36 9.50 -1.46 19.56
CA ARG A 36 9.57 -2.59 18.63
C ARG A 36 8.69 -3.74 19.13
N ASN A 37 7.58 -3.96 18.45
CA ASN A 37 6.60 -4.99 18.77
C ASN A 37 6.47 -6.04 17.65
N PHE A 38 6.99 -5.78 16.46
CA PHE A 38 6.87 -6.66 15.29
C PHE A 38 8.09 -7.58 15.14
N SER A 39 7.81 -8.88 15.06
CA SER A 39 8.76 -9.92 14.63
C SER A 39 8.75 -10.06 13.10
N THR A 40 9.64 -10.91 12.57
CA THR A 40 9.68 -11.22 11.12
C THR A 40 8.33 -11.76 10.62
N LEU A 41 7.68 -12.66 11.37
CA LEU A 41 6.41 -13.23 10.96
C LEU A 41 5.29 -12.20 11.03
N SER A 42 5.22 -11.42 12.11
CA SER A 42 4.12 -10.47 12.28
C SER A 42 4.19 -9.29 11.30
N ILE A 43 5.37 -8.85 10.86
CA ILE A 43 5.47 -7.82 9.82
C ILE A 43 5.19 -8.38 8.41
N LEU A 44 5.53 -9.64 8.15
CA LEU A 44 5.11 -10.32 6.93
C LEU A 44 3.59 -10.48 6.89
N ALA A 45 2.99 -10.95 7.99
CA ALA A 45 1.55 -11.06 8.15
C ALA A 45 0.88 -9.70 7.90
N PHE A 46 1.35 -8.65 8.55
CA PHE A 46 0.88 -7.26 8.39
C PHE A 46 0.94 -6.78 6.94
N SER A 47 2.05 -7.04 6.24
CA SER A 47 2.20 -6.65 4.84
C SER A 47 1.26 -7.44 3.92
N CYS A 48 1.10 -8.74 4.15
CA CYS A 48 0.19 -9.58 3.36
C CYS A 48 -1.29 -9.21 3.59
N THR A 49 -1.69 -8.98 4.83
CA THR A 49 -3.09 -8.68 5.19
C THR A 49 -3.52 -7.28 4.77
N ILE A 50 -2.62 -6.30 4.74
CA ILE A 50 -2.91 -4.97 4.19
C ILE A 50 -3.03 -5.02 2.67
N THR A 51 -2.14 -5.75 1.99
CA THR A 51 -2.21 -5.89 0.53
C THR A 51 -3.45 -6.67 0.09
N SER A 52 -3.85 -7.71 0.85
CA SER A 52 -5.11 -8.49 0.65
C SER A 52 -5.45 -8.74 -0.82
N THR A 53 -4.50 -9.31 -1.59
CA THR A 53 -4.59 -9.28 -3.07
C THR A 53 -5.76 -10.10 -3.62
N TRP A 54 -6.05 -11.29 -3.06
CA TRP A 54 -7.15 -12.09 -3.59
C TRP A 54 -8.53 -11.47 -3.26
N GLU A 55 -8.68 -10.83 -2.11
CA GLU A 55 -9.86 -10.05 -1.74
C GLU A 55 -9.97 -8.80 -2.64
N GLY A 56 -8.85 -8.13 -2.87
CA GLY A 56 -8.77 -6.97 -3.76
C GLY A 56 -9.20 -7.30 -5.20
N ILE A 57 -8.82 -8.47 -5.72
CA ILE A 57 -9.24 -8.94 -7.05
C ILE A 57 -10.75 -9.20 -7.10
N LEU A 58 -11.34 -9.79 -6.06
CA LEU A 58 -12.79 -9.96 -5.98
C LEU A 58 -13.51 -8.60 -6.01
N ASN A 59 -13.03 -7.66 -5.22
CA ASN A 59 -13.63 -6.34 -5.06
C ASN A 59 -13.49 -5.45 -6.31
N THR A 60 -12.42 -5.61 -7.07
CA THR A 60 -12.19 -4.84 -8.30
C THR A 60 -12.54 -5.61 -9.58
N PHE A 61 -13.17 -6.79 -9.48
CA PHE A 61 -13.44 -7.70 -10.57
C PHE A 61 -14.23 -7.08 -11.74
N LEU A 62 -15.10 -6.11 -11.44
CA LEU A 62 -15.88 -5.42 -12.46
C LEU A 62 -15.00 -4.67 -13.47
N LEU A 63 -13.86 -4.12 -13.04
CA LEU A 63 -13.03 -3.26 -13.88
C LEU A 63 -12.37 -4.02 -15.04
N PRO A 64 -11.65 -5.14 -14.82
CA PRO A 64 -11.14 -5.96 -15.92
C PRO A 64 -12.26 -6.61 -16.74
N MET A 65 -13.42 -6.95 -16.15
CA MET A 65 -14.54 -7.50 -16.92
C MET A 65 -15.12 -6.48 -17.90
N THR A 66 -15.14 -5.19 -17.54
CA THR A 66 -15.56 -4.09 -18.42
C THR A 66 -14.52 -3.83 -19.52
N ASN A 67 -13.23 -3.89 -19.17
CA ASN A 67 -12.10 -3.57 -20.04
C ASN A 67 -11.12 -4.73 -20.03
N GLY A 68 -11.20 -5.64 -20.99
CA GLY A 68 -10.34 -6.80 -21.14
C GLY A 68 -11.09 -8.13 -21.13
N GLY A 69 -12.16 -8.25 -20.34
CA GLY A 69 -12.88 -9.51 -20.15
C GLY A 69 -12.05 -10.56 -19.42
N PRO A 70 -12.47 -11.84 -19.49
CA PRO A 70 -11.76 -12.92 -18.81
C PRO A 70 -10.28 -13.03 -19.21
N ALA A 71 -9.98 -12.99 -20.51
CA ALA A 71 -8.61 -13.08 -20.99
C ALA A 71 -7.78 -11.84 -20.58
N GLY A 72 -8.35 -10.64 -20.70
CA GLY A 72 -7.73 -9.41 -20.23
C GLY A 72 -7.37 -9.51 -18.76
N ALA A 73 -8.30 -9.89 -17.90
CA ALA A 73 -8.08 -10.02 -16.47
C ALA A 73 -6.87 -10.90 -16.12
N VAL A 74 -6.69 -12.04 -16.82
CA VAL A 74 -5.53 -12.94 -16.60
C VAL A 74 -4.22 -12.25 -16.97
N TYR A 75 -4.13 -11.68 -18.16
CA TYR A 75 -2.87 -11.09 -18.63
C TYR A 75 -2.55 -9.76 -17.94
N GLU A 76 -3.56 -8.95 -17.63
CA GLU A 76 -3.45 -7.72 -16.82
C GLU A 76 -2.92 -8.03 -15.41
N TYR A 77 -3.43 -9.11 -14.79
CA TYR A 77 -2.97 -9.54 -13.48
C TYR A 77 -1.50 -9.95 -13.50
N ILE A 78 -1.10 -10.79 -14.47
CA ILE A 78 0.29 -11.25 -14.59
C ILE A 78 1.24 -10.05 -14.78
N PHE A 79 0.87 -9.10 -15.65
CA PHE A 79 1.67 -7.90 -15.88
C PHE A 79 1.75 -7.00 -14.64
N ALA A 80 0.62 -6.80 -13.94
CA ALA A 80 0.58 -6.05 -12.69
C ALA A 80 1.42 -6.73 -11.59
N TRP A 81 1.37 -8.06 -11.48
CA TRP A 81 2.15 -8.81 -10.50
C TRP A 81 3.65 -8.66 -10.74
N ILE A 82 4.12 -8.87 -11.97
CA ILE A 82 5.54 -8.72 -12.34
C ILE A 82 5.99 -7.27 -12.11
N GLY A 83 5.18 -6.29 -12.52
CA GLY A 83 5.47 -4.88 -12.34
C GLY A 83 5.57 -4.48 -10.87
N THR A 84 4.61 -4.89 -10.06
CA THR A 84 4.61 -4.60 -8.62
C THR A 84 5.76 -5.32 -7.89
N ALA A 85 6.05 -6.58 -8.23
CA ALA A 85 7.21 -7.28 -7.67
C ALA A 85 8.52 -6.54 -7.99
N SER A 86 8.66 -6.00 -9.19
CA SER A 86 9.80 -5.16 -9.57
C SER A 86 9.88 -3.86 -8.75
N CYS A 87 8.74 -3.20 -8.51
CA CYS A 87 8.68 -2.02 -7.63
C CYS A 87 9.06 -2.38 -6.19
N PHE A 88 8.54 -3.50 -5.66
CA PHE A 88 8.86 -3.93 -4.29
C PHE A 88 10.34 -4.31 -4.13
N LEU A 89 10.99 -4.83 -5.17
CA LEU A 89 12.44 -5.03 -5.15
C LEU A 89 13.21 -3.71 -5.03
N VAL A 90 12.75 -2.64 -5.69
CA VAL A 90 13.33 -1.29 -5.55
C VAL A 90 13.13 -0.75 -4.13
N LEU A 91 11.91 -0.87 -3.59
CA LEU A 91 11.61 -0.44 -2.21
C LEU A 91 12.35 -1.28 -1.17
N ALA A 92 12.57 -2.57 -1.44
CA ALA A 92 13.35 -3.47 -0.61
C ALA A 92 14.83 -3.03 -0.49
N GLU A 93 15.44 -2.62 -1.60
CA GLU A 93 16.80 -2.04 -1.56
C GLU A 93 16.85 -0.75 -0.73
N LEU A 94 15.89 0.15 -0.95
CA LEU A 94 15.80 1.42 -0.23
C LEU A 94 15.52 1.25 1.26
N SER A 95 14.60 0.34 1.62
CA SER A 95 14.30 0.03 3.03
C SER A 95 15.46 -0.68 3.72
N SER A 96 16.29 -1.43 2.99
CA SER A 96 17.52 -2.00 3.52
C SER A 96 18.61 -0.96 3.78
N MET A 97 18.68 0.09 2.94
CA MET A 97 19.61 1.21 3.12
C MET A 97 19.23 2.13 4.29
N ALA A 98 17.92 2.43 4.43
CA ALA A 98 17.41 3.34 5.44
C ALA A 98 16.01 2.88 5.91
N PRO A 99 15.95 1.98 6.93
CA PRO A 99 14.71 1.45 7.49
C PRO A 99 14.06 2.46 8.44
N THR A 100 13.31 3.42 7.91
CA THR A 100 12.62 4.48 8.66
C THR A 100 11.14 4.53 8.30
N SER A 101 10.28 4.85 9.27
CA SER A 101 8.84 5.06 9.05
C SER A 101 8.52 6.18 8.04
N GLY A 102 9.50 7.05 7.75
CA GLY A 102 9.40 8.08 6.71
C GLY A 102 9.37 7.51 5.29
N GLY A 103 10.06 6.39 5.04
CA GLY A 103 10.07 5.75 3.72
C GLY A 103 10.47 6.70 2.60
N GLN A 104 9.59 6.88 1.63
CA GLN A 104 9.86 7.54 0.34
C GLN A 104 10.43 8.96 0.48
N TYR A 105 9.91 9.82 1.35
CA TYR A 105 10.44 11.18 1.45
C TYR A 105 11.84 11.22 2.08
N HIS A 106 12.14 10.30 3.01
CA HIS A 106 13.47 10.15 3.57
C HIS A 106 14.45 9.65 2.51
N TRP A 107 14.07 8.61 1.76
CA TRP A 107 14.89 8.09 0.67
C TRP A 107 15.09 9.11 -0.44
N CYS A 108 14.07 9.92 -0.73
CA CYS A 108 14.22 11.05 -1.66
C CYS A 108 15.27 12.04 -1.16
N ALA A 109 15.26 12.38 0.13
CA ALA A 109 16.22 13.31 0.71
C ALA A 109 17.67 12.79 0.66
N MET A 110 17.89 11.49 0.92
CA MET A 110 19.25 10.92 0.85
C MET A 110 19.77 10.79 -0.58
N LEU A 111 18.87 10.53 -1.56
CA LEU A 111 19.26 10.26 -2.95
C LEU A 111 19.33 11.52 -3.83
N ALA A 112 18.53 12.53 -3.55
CA ALA A 112 18.47 13.73 -4.39
C ALA A 112 19.76 14.53 -4.35
N PRO A 113 20.08 15.30 -5.43
CA PRO A 113 21.16 16.28 -5.41
C PRO A 113 20.91 17.36 -4.35
N PRO A 114 21.97 17.86 -3.67
CA PRO A 114 21.82 18.85 -2.59
C PRO A 114 21.02 20.11 -2.96
N SER A 115 21.10 20.53 -4.23
CA SER A 115 20.42 21.73 -4.74
C SER A 115 18.89 21.62 -4.76
N CYS A 116 18.32 20.42 -4.91
CA CYS A 116 16.88 20.20 -5.01
C CYS A 116 16.32 19.24 -3.91
N MET A 117 17.18 18.66 -3.08
CA MET A 117 16.87 17.68 -2.07
C MET A 117 15.69 18.12 -1.17
N LYS A 118 15.75 19.33 -0.67
CA LYS A 118 14.75 19.88 0.25
C LYS A 118 13.35 19.95 -0.38
N PHE A 119 13.26 20.43 -1.61
CA PHE A 119 12.00 20.56 -2.34
C PHE A 119 11.44 19.18 -2.74
N TYR A 120 12.27 18.33 -3.34
CA TYR A 120 11.83 17.00 -3.77
C TYR A 120 11.39 16.11 -2.61
N SER A 121 12.15 16.09 -1.53
CA SER A 121 11.78 15.37 -0.31
C SER A 121 10.47 15.88 0.28
N TYR A 122 10.29 17.20 0.30
CA TYR A 122 9.06 17.83 0.79
C TYR A 122 7.83 17.42 -0.03
N ILE A 123 7.90 17.55 -1.35
CA ILE A 123 6.80 17.18 -2.25
C ILE A 123 6.52 15.68 -2.18
N THR A 124 7.57 14.84 -2.17
CA THR A 124 7.41 13.39 -1.99
C THR A 124 6.71 13.07 -0.67
N GLY A 125 7.02 13.77 0.42
CA GLY A 125 6.34 13.60 1.70
C GLY A 125 4.85 13.91 1.65
N TRP A 126 4.46 14.99 0.99
CA TRP A 126 3.05 15.35 0.79
C TRP A 126 2.31 14.33 -0.09
N ILE A 127 2.94 13.89 -1.19
CA ILE A 127 2.37 12.85 -2.07
C ILE A 127 2.19 11.55 -1.30
N THR A 128 3.18 11.14 -0.49
CA THR A 128 3.09 9.91 0.31
C THR A 128 2.00 10.01 1.39
N VAL A 129 1.88 11.18 2.07
CA VAL A 129 0.78 11.43 3.03
C VAL A 129 -0.57 11.31 2.31
N PHE A 130 -0.75 12.01 1.20
CA PHE A 130 -1.97 11.95 0.42
C PHE A 130 -2.33 10.53 -0.01
N ALA A 131 -1.36 9.80 -0.54
CA ALA A 131 -1.53 8.43 -1.00
C ALA A 131 -2.03 7.50 0.12
N TRP A 132 -1.39 7.55 1.28
CA TRP A 132 -1.77 6.71 2.41
C TRP A 132 -3.10 7.12 3.06
N GLN A 133 -3.40 8.42 3.12
CA GLN A 133 -4.71 8.89 3.61
C GLN A 133 -5.85 8.43 2.68
N THR A 134 -5.67 8.53 1.37
CA THR A 134 -6.65 8.04 0.38
C THR A 134 -6.73 6.53 0.34
N ALA A 135 -5.61 5.80 0.50
CA ALA A 135 -5.60 4.34 0.57
C ALA A 135 -6.39 3.83 1.78
N PHE A 136 -6.19 4.40 2.96
CA PHE A 136 -6.99 4.04 4.14
C PHE A 136 -8.47 4.40 3.97
N ALA A 137 -8.79 5.58 3.43
CA ALA A 137 -10.17 5.97 3.16
C ALA A 137 -10.83 5.02 2.15
N SER A 138 -10.10 4.56 1.12
CA SER A 138 -10.64 3.65 0.11
C SER A 138 -10.99 2.28 0.69
N ILE A 139 -10.12 1.66 1.52
CA ILE A 139 -10.41 0.36 2.12
C ILE A 139 -11.56 0.45 3.15
N ALA A 140 -11.66 1.56 3.87
CA ALA A 140 -12.76 1.79 4.78
C ALA A 140 -14.10 1.99 4.04
N LEU A 141 -14.09 2.70 2.90
CA LEU A 141 -15.28 2.86 2.05
C LEU A 141 -15.65 1.54 1.38
N LEU A 142 -14.66 0.80 0.89
CA LEU A 142 -14.84 -0.53 0.31
C LEU A 142 -15.52 -1.47 1.31
N SER A 143 -15.04 -1.54 2.57
CA SER A 143 -15.69 -2.32 3.62
C SER A 143 -17.15 -1.90 3.84
N GLY A 144 -17.43 -0.59 3.81
CA GLY A 144 -18.79 -0.05 3.98
C GLY A 144 -19.73 -0.45 2.85
N THR A 145 -19.30 -0.30 1.60
CA THR A 145 -20.10 -0.63 0.42
C THR A 145 -20.22 -2.13 0.20
N GLU A 146 -19.24 -2.92 0.62
CA GLU A 146 -19.27 -4.38 0.60
C GLU A 146 -20.31 -4.93 1.61
N ILE A 147 -20.41 -4.34 2.81
CA ILE A 147 -21.50 -4.65 3.77
C ILE A 147 -22.86 -4.30 3.17
N GLN A 148 -22.98 -3.16 2.47
CA GLN A 148 -24.22 -2.82 1.75
C GLN A 148 -24.57 -3.85 0.68
N GLY A 149 -23.59 -4.27 -0.13
CA GLY A 149 -23.77 -5.32 -1.15
C GLY A 149 -24.28 -6.63 -0.54
N ALA A 150 -23.70 -7.06 0.59
CA ALA A 150 -24.16 -8.23 1.31
C ALA A 150 -25.59 -8.04 1.86
N ALA A 151 -25.94 -6.85 2.32
CA ALA A 151 -27.29 -6.53 2.80
C ALA A 151 -28.33 -6.55 1.65
N ILE A 152 -27.98 -6.01 0.46
CA ILE A 152 -28.82 -6.06 -0.74
C ILE A 152 -29.11 -7.51 -1.14
N LEU A 153 -28.10 -8.37 -1.09
CA LEU A 153 -28.25 -9.79 -1.42
C LEU A 153 -29.14 -10.52 -0.42
N THR A 154 -29.05 -10.17 0.86
CA THR A 154 -29.68 -10.93 1.96
C THR A 154 -31.09 -10.45 2.27
N PHE A 155 -31.35 -9.15 2.21
CA PHE A 155 -32.62 -8.56 2.66
C PHE A 155 -33.39 -7.96 1.48
N LYS A 156 -34.45 -8.64 1.02
CA LYS A 156 -35.27 -8.25 -0.15
C LYS A 156 -35.88 -6.83 -0.05
N ASN A 157 -36.10 -6.33 1.19
CA ASN A 157 -36.70 -5.01 1.41
C ASN A 157 -35.66 -3.91 1.70
N TYR A 158 -34.37 -4.24 1.65
CA TYR A 158 -33.32 -3.25 1.89
C TYR A 158 -33.21 -2.30 0.69
N GLN A 159 -33.42 -1.03 0.95
CA GLN A 159 -33.18 0.04 -0.04
C GLN A 159 -31.80 0.64 0.25
N SER A 160 -30.88 0.49 -0.72
CA SER A 160 -29.52 0.99 -0.60
C SER A 160 -29.48 2.49 -0.88
N GLU A 161 -28.95 3.25 0.09
CA GLU A 161 -28.70 4.67 -0.05
C GLU A 161 -27.19 4.94 0.16
N HIS A 162 -26.63 5.90 -0.55
CA HIS A 162 -25.20 6.20 -0.47
C HIS A 162 -24.72 6.53 0.95
N TYR A 163 -25.54 7.24 1.75
CA TYR A 163 -25.16 7.59 3.12
C TYR A 163 -25.04 6.38 4.03
N HIS A 164 -25.70 5.25 3.75
CA HIS A 164 -25.51 4.02 4.52
C HIS A 164 -24.04 3.55 4.43
N GLY A 165 -23.44 3.51 3.23
CA GLY A 165 -22.04 3.17 3.04
C GLY A 165 -21.11 4.12 3.78
N THR A 166 -21.42 5.40 3.79
CA THR A 166 -20.64 6.41 4.54
C THR A 166 -20.72 6.19 6.05
N LEU A 167 -21.92 5.88 6.60
CA LEU A 167 -22.07 5.59 8.03
C LEU A 167 -21.34 4.32 8.45
N ILE A 168 -21.39 3.28 7.61
CA ILE A 168 -20.66 2.03 7.87
C ILE A 168 -19.14 2.27 7.78
N LEU A 169 -18.67 3.05 6.79
CA LEU A 169 -17.27 3.51 6.72
C LEU A 169 -16.86 4.16 8.05
N TRP A 170 -17.66 5.09 8.58
CA TRP A 170 -17.36 5.74 9.86
C TRP A 170 -17.28 4.73 11.01
N ALA A 171 -18.16 3.74 11.04
CA ALA A 171 -18.08 2.68 12.04
C ALA A 171 -16.80 1.85 11.91
N CYS A 172 -16.40 1.47 10.69
CA CYS A 172 -15.14 0.78 10.43
C CYS A 172 -13.92 1.61 10.85
N VAL A 173 -13.91 2.91 10.55
CA VAL A 173 -12.83 3.83 10.94
C VAL A 173 -12.74 3.98 12.47
N ILE A 174 -13.88 4.08 13.17
CA ILE A 174 -13.93 4.13 14.64
C ILE A 174 -13.40 2.83 15.24
N LEU A 175 -13.80 1.67 14.69
CA LEU A 175 -13.28 0.37 15.11
C LEU A 175 -11.76 0.29 14.91
N ALA A 176 -11.26 0.71 13.74
CA ALA A 176 -9.83 0.74 13.46
C ALA A 176 -9.06 1.66 14.43
N LEU A 177 -9.60 2.84 14.74
CA LEU A 177 -9.06 3.74 15.77
C LEU A 177 -9.02 3.07 17.14
N ALA A 178 -10.14 2.46 17.58
CA ALA A 178 -10.25 1.82 18.90
C ALA A 178 -9.21 0.72 19.07
N VAL A 179 -9.05 -0.16 18.07
CA VAL A 179 -8.03 -1.22 18.11
C VAL A 179 -6.62 -0.64 18.16
N ASN A 180 -6.32 0.39 17.35
CA ASN A 180 -5.00 1.00 17.34
C ASN A 180 -4.69 1.79 18.62
N ALA A 181 -5.69 2.35 19.30
CA ALA A 181 -5.51 3.09 20.54
C ALA A 181 -5.25 2.18 21.76
N THR A 182 -5.66 0.90 21.71
CA THR A 182 -5.54 -0.04 22.85
C THR A 182 -4.14 -0.58 23.10
N GLY A 183 -3.21 -0.31 22.20
CA GLY A 183 -1.77 -0.55 22.45
C GLY A 183 -1.08 -1.47 21.45
N GLY A 184 0.20 -1.19 21.24
CA GLY A 184 1.03 -1.78 20.19
C GLY A 184 1.31 -3.29 20.30
N LYS A 185 0.87 -3.99 21.35
CA LYS A 185 1.04 -5.46 21.48
C LYS A 185 -0.13 -6.25 20.86
N LEU A 186 -1.30 -5.62 20.72
CA LEU A 186 -2.48 -6.29 20.17
C LEU A 186 -2.37 -6.41 18.66
N LEU A 187 -1.92 -5.36 17.99
CA LEU A 187 -1.86 -5.30 16.52
C LEU A 187 -1.04 -6.45 15.90
N PRO A 188 0.22 -6.75 16.33
CA PRO A 188 0.97 -7.88 15.74
C PRO A 188 0.30 -9.24 15.93
N ARG A 189 -0.44 -9.43 17.03
CA ARG A 189 -1.19 -10.69 17.29
C ARG A 189 -2.41 -10.79 16.40
N LEU A 190 -3.12 -9.69 16.24
CA LEU A 190 -4.28 -9.61 15.35
C LEU A 190 -3.85 -9.91 13.91
N GLU A 191 -2.77 -9.28 13.43
CA GLU A 191 -2.27 -9.49 12.07
C GLU A 191 -1.86 -10.95 11.80
N ASN A 192 -1.23 -11.62 12.78
CA ASN A 192 -0.93 -13.04 12.66
C ASN A 192 -2.20 -13.90 12.53
N LEU A 193 -3.25 -13.59 13.29
CA LEU A 193 -4.54 -14.30 13.21
C LEU A 193 -5.22 -14.03 11.86
N VAL A 194 -5.24 -12.77 11.43
CA VAL A 194 -5.82 -12.39 10.13
C VAL A 194 -5.07 -13.02 8.97
N PHE A 195 -3.74 -13.16 9.07
CA PHE A 195 -2.96 -13.86 8.06
C PHE A 195 -3.32 -15.35 7.94
N VAL A 196 -3.59 -16.02 9.07
CA VAL A 196 -4.11 -17.40 9.03
C VAL A 196 -5.49 -17.43 8.38
N LEU A 197 -6.38 -16.48 8.72
CA LEU A 197 -7.70 -16.38 8.10
C LEU A 197 -7.60 -16.08 6.60
N HIS A 198 -6.66 -15.23 6.18
CA HIS A 198 -6.37 -14.91 4.78
C HIS A 198 -6.03 -16.17 3.96
N ILE A 199 -5.17 -17.06 4.50
CA ILE A 199 -4.81 -18.32 3.81
C ILE A 199 -5.96 -19.34 3.86
N VAL A 200 -6.55 -19.55 5.04
CA VAL A 200 -7.63 -20.54 5.23
C VAL A 200 -8.89 -20.10 4.47
N GLY A 201 -9.22 -18.80 4.52
CA GLY A 201 -10.34 -18.21 3.80
C GLY A 201 -10.19 -18.35 2.29
N PHE A 202 -8.99 -18.08 1.75
CA PHE A 202 -8.66 -18.34 0.36
C PHE A 202 -8.97 -19.78 -0.04
N LEU A 203 -8.44 -20.75 0.70
CA LEU A 203 -8.65 -22.17 0.42
C LEU A 203 -10.12 -22.56 0.53
N ALA A 204 -10.82 -22.08 1.57
CA ALA A 204 -12.24 -22.38 1.77
C ALA A 204 -13.10 -21.89 0.59
N ILE A 205 -12.89 -20.64 0.12
CA ILE A 205 -13.64 -20.07 -1.00
C ILE A 205 -13.27 -20.79 -2.30
N LEU A 206 -11.97 -20.94 -2.58
CA LEU A 206 -11.51 -21.55 -3.83
C LEU A 206 -11.98 -22.99 -3.98
N ILE A 207 -11.82 -23.81 -2.93
CA ILE A 207 -12.24 -25.22 -2.94
C ILE A 207 -13.77 -25.31 -3.09
N THR A 208 -14.54 -24.47 -2.39
CA THR A 208 -15.98 -24.44 -2.50
C THR A 208 -16.41 -24.12 -3.93
N LEU A 209 -15.90 -23.02 -4.51
CA LEU A 209 -16.24 -22.62 -5.88
C LEU A 209 -15.91 -23.71 -6.90
N THR A 210 -14.69 -24.22 -6.86
CA THR A 210 -14.23 -25.23 -7.84
C THR A 210 -14.90 -26.59 -7.67
N SER A 211 -15.52 -26.86 -6.52
CA SER A 211 -16.21 -28.14 -6.27
C SER A 211 -17.70 -28.12 -6.65
N VAL A 212 -18.36 -26.94 -6.60
CA VAL A 212 -19.81 -26.87 -6.77
C VAL A 212 -20.26 -26.13 -8.04
N ALA A 213 -19.42 -25.28 -8.64
CA ALA A 213 -19.78 -24.50 -9.81
C ALA A 213 -19.57 -25.29 -11.10
N ASP A 214 -20.38 -25.00 -12.11
CA ASP A 214 -20.12 -25.40 -13.49
C ASP A 214 -18.90 -24.64 -14.03
N HIS A 215 -18.02 -25.34 -14.76
CA HIS A 215 -16.77 -24.75 -15.20
C HIS A 215 -16.88 -24.27 -16.67
N LYS A 216 -16.38 -23.04 -16.89
CA LYS A 216 -16.16 -22.50 -18.22
C LYS A 216 -15.00 -23.22 -18.92
N SER A 217 -15.00 -23.21 -20.25
CA SER A 217 -13.88 -23.78 -21.01
C SER A 217 -12.62 -22.93 -20.90
N ALA A 218 -11.45 -23.58 -20.96
CA ALA A 218 -10.17 -22.85 -20.97
C ALA A 218 -10.08 -21.84 -22.13
N LYS A 219 -10.67 -22.18 -23.29
CA LYS A 219 -10.76 -21.26 -24.43
C LYS A 219 -11.50 -19.97 -24.05
N GLU A 220 -12.64 -20.09 -23.37
CA GLU A 220 -13.45 -18.96 -22.96
C GLU A 220 -12.66 -18.07 -21.98
N VAL A 221 -11.99 -18.65 -20.98
CA VAL A 221 -11.22 -17.91 -19.97
C VAL A 221 -10.00 -17.21 -20.57
N PHE A 222 -9.24 -17.87 -21.45
CA PHE A 222 -7.94 -17.34 -21.90
C PHE A 222 -7.98 -16.60 -23.24
N THR A 223 -9.13 -16.60 -23.96
CA THR A 223 -9.21 -15.99 -25.29
C THR A 223 -10.35 -14.99 -25.46
N THR A 224 -11.31 -14.91 -24.50
CA THR A 224 -12.43 -13.98 -24.62
C THR A 224 -12.04 -12.59 -24.13
N TRP A 225 -12.09 -11.63 -25.04
CA TRP A 225 -11.86 -10.21 -24.77
C TRP A 225 -13.15 -9.41 -24.82
N THR A 226 -13.32 -8.47 -23.91
CA THR A 226 -14.42 -7.50 -23.90
C THR A 226 -13.89 -6.08 -23.91
N ASN A 227 -14.62 -5.19 -24.59
CA ASN A 227 -14.34 -3.75 -24.64
C ASN A 227 -15.65 -2.99 -24.44
N SER A 228 -16.25 -3.16 -23.26
CA SER A 228 -17.49 -2.46 -22.92
C SER A 228 -17.25 -0.96 -22.67
N GLY A 229 -15.99 -0.56 -22.42
CA GLY A 229 -15.59 0.84 -22.31
C GLY A 229 -15.60 1.61 -23.63
N GLY A 230 -15.65 0.92 -24.78
CA GLY A 230 -15.72 1.54 -26.11
C GLY A 230 -14.40 2.14 -26.62
N TRP A 231 -13.26 1.67 -26.12
CA TRP A 231 -11.92 2.17 -26.47
C TRP A 231 -11.49 1.74 -27.87
N SER A 232 -10.65 2.55 -28.51
CA SER A 232 -10.22 2.35 -29.90
C SER A 232 -9.27 1.15 -30.12
N SER A 233 -8.62 0.64 -29.07
CA SER A 233 -7.68 -0.49 -29.18
C SER A 233 -7.65 -1.36 -27.93
N ASN A 234 -7.36 -2.66 -28.12
CA ASN A 234 -7.20 -3.60 -27.01
C ASN A 234 -6.00 -3.27 -26.11
N GLY A 235 -4.99 -2.54 -26.60
CA GLY A 235 -3.89 -2.05 -25.78
C GLY A 235 -4.33 -1.03 -24.75
N ILE A 236 -5.21 -0.08 -25.11
CA ILE A 236 -5.82 0.87 -24.17
C ILE A 236 -6.71 0.14 -23.17
N VAL A 237 -7.57 -0.77 -23.67
CA VAL A 237 -8.45 -1.63 -22.86
C VAL A 237 -7.64 -2.36 -21.78
N PHE A 238 -6.53 -3.00 -22.17
CA PHE A 238 -5.62 -3.70 -21.26
C PHE A 238 -5.10 -2.83 -20.13
N PHE A 239 -4.57 -1.64 -20.44
CA PHE A 239 -3.99 -0.79 -19.41
C PHE A 239 -5.03 -0.13 -18.49
N ILE A 240 -6.26 0.07 -18.96
CA ILE A 240 -7.37 0.56 -18.13
C ILE A 240 -7.87 -0.55 -17.21
N GLY A 241 -8.12 -1.75 -17.74
CA GLY A 241 -8.56 -2.91 -16.96
C GLY A 241 -7.55 -3.33 -15.89
N MET A 242 -6.25 -3.23 -16.21
CA MET A 242 -5.14 -3.52 -15.31
C MET A 242 -5.21 -2.76 -13.97
N GLN A 243 -5.85 -1.58 -13.92
CA GLN A 243 -5.88 -0.74 -12.70
C GLN A 243 -6.54 -1.47 -11.51
N GLY A 244 -7.48 -2.40 -11.76
CA GLY A 244 -8.05 -3.25 -10.71
C GLY A 244 -7.00 -4.15 -10.05
N SER A 245 -6.18 -4.82 -10.87
CA SER A 245 -5.07 -5.65 -10.39
C SER A 245 -3.99 -4.82 -9.69
N VAL A 246 -3.67 -3.63 -10.21
CA VAL A 246 -2.70 -2.69 -9.59
C VAL A 246 -3.17 -2.28 -8.20
N PHE A 247 -4.46 -1.95 -8.02
CA PHE A 247 -5.01 -1.64 -6.70
C PHE A 247 -4.88 -2.84 -5.76
N ALA A 248 -5.22 -4.05 -6.20
CA ALA A 248 -5.14 -5.26 -5.40
C ALA A 248 -3.70 -5.60 -4.90
N PHE A 249 -2.67 -5.06 -5.54
CA PHE A 249 -1.28 -5.14 -5.09
C PHE A 249 -0.81 -3.92 -4.30
N SER A 250 -1.62 -2.87 -4.15
CA SER A 250 -1.21 -1.64 -3.47
C SER A 250 -1.14 -1.81 -1.95
N GLY A 251 -0.25 -1.06 -1.30
CA GLY A 251 -0.14 -1.04 0.16
C GLY A 251 0.91 -1.99 0.76
N GLY A 252 1.63 -2.79 -0.04
CA GLY A 252 2.67 -3.67 0.49
C GLY A 252 3.83 -2.93 1.17
N ASP A 253 4.06 -1.66 0.85
CA ASP A 253 5.02 -0.79 1.53
C ASP A 253 4.55 -0.34 2.93
N ALA A 254 3.38 -0.76 3.40
CA ALA A 254 2.94 -0.59 4.78
C ALA A 254 3.99 -1.04 5.79
N ALA A 255 4.69 -2.16 5.50
CA ALA A 255 5.79 -2.65 6.31
C ALA A 255 6.93 -1.64 6.47
N VAL A 256 7.18 -0.80 5.47
CA VAL A 256 8.20 0.25 5.53
C VAL A 256 7.83 1.31 6.58
N HIS A 257 6.58 1.73 6.61
CA HIS A 257 6.11 2.76 7.56
C HIS A 257 6.06 2.26 9.00
N MET A 258 6.15 0.94 9.21
CA MET A 258 6.31 0.30 10.51
C MET A 258 7.78 0.04 10.89
N ALA A 259 8.75 0.46 10.08
CA ALA A 259 10.17 0.10 10.23
C ALA A 259 10.74 0.36 11.64
N GLU A 260 10.34 1.45 12.29
CA GLU A 260 10.81 1.81 13.63
C GLU A 260 10.19 0.94 14.75
N GLU A 261 9.16 0.14 14.42
CA GLU A 261 8.51 -0.83 15.33
C GLU A 261 8.96 -2.30 15.06
N VAL A 262 9.87 -2.54 14.08
CA VAL A 262 10.30 -3.87 13.64
C VAL A 262 11.71 -4.17 14.14
N HIS A 263 11.94 -5.41 14.62
CA HIS A 263 13.28 -5.91 14.94
C HIS A 263 14.05 -6.24 13.66
N LYS A 264 15.34 -5.84 13.59
CA LYS A 264 16.24 -6.05 12.44
C LYS A 264 15.64 -5.54 11.13
N ALA A 265 15.08 -4.34 11.16
CA ALA A 265 14.28 -3.75 10.08
C ALA A 265 15.01 -3.73 8.74
N SER A 266 16.32 -3.44 8.70
CA SER A 266 17.16 -3.41 7.49
C SER A 266 17.23 -4.75 6.72
N VAL A 267 16.89 -5.85 7.37
CA VAL A 267 16.87 -7.20 6.77
C VAL A 267 15.46 -7.73 6.64
N VAL A 268 14.62 -7.48 7.64
CA VAL A 268 13.28 -8.08 7.74
C VAL A 268 12.30 -7.44 6.78
N ILE A 269 12.31 -6.09 6.65
CA ILE A 269 11.40 -5.38 5.75
C ILE A 269 11.62 -5.74 4.28
N PRO A 270 12.86 -5.77 3.74
CA PRO A 270 13.09 -6.22 2.38
C PRO A 270 12.52 -7.63 2.10
N ARG A 271 12.71 -8.55 3.05
CA ARG A 271 12.16 -9.91 2.94
C ARG A 271 10.64 -9.93 2.98
N ALA A 272 10.03 -9.13 3.85
CA ALA A 272 8.58 -9.02 3.93
C ALA A 272 7.99 -8.51 2.61
N LEU A 273 8.55 -7.45 2.02
CA LEU A 273 8.10 -6.92 0.73
C LEU A 273 8.14 -7.97 -0.39
N ILE A 274 9.26 -8.70 -0.51
CA ILE A 274 9.43 -9.72 -1.54
C ILE A 274 8.47 -10.89 -1.32
N LEU A 275 8.38 -11.40 -0.09
CA LEU A 275 7.48 -12.51 0.24
C LEU A 275 6.02 -12.12 0.09
N THR A 276 5.63 -10.88 0.43
CA THR A 276 4.28 -10.35 0.19
C THR A 276 3.94 -10.39 -1.30
N ALA A 277 4.83 -9.90 -2.17
CA ALA A 277 4.59 -9.94 -3.61
C ALA A 277 4.44 -11.39 -4.15
N LEU A 278 5.19 -12.33 -3.61
CA LEU A 278 5.13 -13.73 -4.03
C LEU A 278 3.88 -14.45 -3.49
N ILE A 279 3.62 -14.34 -2.18
CA ILE A 279 2.49 -15.02 -1.53
C ILE A 279 1.18 -14.46 -2.06
N ASN A 280 0.99 -13.16 -1.95
CA ASN A 280 -0.26 -12.52 -2.38
C ASN A 280 -0.45 -12.59 -3.89
N GLY A 281 0.64 -12.51 -4.66
CA GLY A 281 0.57 -12.71 -6.10
C GLY A 281 0.08 -14.10 -6.48
N ALA A 282 0.57 -15.15 -5.81
CA ALA A 282 0.14 -16.53 -6.06
C ALA A 282 -1.32 -16.76 -5.61
N LEU A 283 -1.70 -16.27 -4.43
CA LEU A 283 -3.07 -16.39 -3.91
C LEU A 283 -4.07 -15.63 -4.78
N GLY A 284 -3.76 -14.39 -5.15
CA GLY A 284 -4.62 -13.59 -6.02
C GLY A 284 -4.77 -14.19 -7.42
N PHE A 285 -3.68 -14.73 -7.99
CA PHE A 285 -3.75 -15.45 -9.27
C PHE A 285 -4.62 -16.69 -9.19
N GLY A 286 -4.46 -17.48 -8.12
CA GLY A 286 -5.27 -18.68 -7.90
C GLY A 286 -6.76 -18.33 -7.74
N MET A 287 -7.09 -17.29 -6.98
CA MET A 287 -8.47 -16.83 -6.82
C MET A 287 -9.05 -16.30 -8.15
N LEU A 288 -8.29 -15.48 -8.87
CA LEU A 288 -8.71 -14.94 -10.17
C LEU A 288 -9.06 -16.08 -11.14
N ILE A 289 -8.16 -17.04 -11.30
CA ILE A 289 -8.37 -18.19 -12.18
C ILE A 289 -9.58 -19.02 -11.71
N GLY A 290 -9.69 -19.30 -10.41
CA GLY A 290 -10.83 -20.03 -9.86
C GLY A 290 -12.17 -19.35 -10.15
N VAL A 291 -12.25 -18.05 -9.92
CA VAL A 291 -13.47 -17.26 -10.18
C VAL A 291 -13.79 -17.21 -11.68
N LEU A 292 -12.79 -17.03 -12.55
CA LEU A 292 -13.00 -16.99 -14.00
C LEU A 292 -13.52 -18.33 -14.56
N PHE A 293 -13.04 -19.45 -14.04
CA PHE A 293 -13.58 -20.76 -14.44
C PHE A 293 -15.00 -20.98 -13.89
N CYS A 294 -15.36 -20.38 -12.76
CA CYS A 294 -16.62 -20.55 -12.05
C CYS A 294 -17.60 -19.37 -12.23
N MET A 295 -17.38 -18.47 -13.18
CA MET A 295 -18.07 -17.17 -13.26
C MET A 295 -19.56 -17.25 -13.67
N GLY A 296 -20.08 -18.43 -14.07
CA GLY A 296 -21.48 -18.62 -14.40
C GLY A 296 -21.98 -17.68 -15.51
N ASP A 297 -23.10 -17.00 -15.27
CA ASP A 297 -23.60 -15.91 -16.11
C ASP A 297 -22.91 -14.59 -15.74
N LEU A 298 -21.87 -14.24 -16.49
CA LEU A 298 -21.08 -13.03 -16.27
C LEU A 298 -21.90 -11.75 -16.50
N GLU A 299 -22.86 -11.76 -17.44
CA GLU A 299 -23.69 -10.59 -17.69
C GLU A 299 -24.61 -10.29 -16.51
N ALA A 300 -25.24 -11.28 -15.93
CA ALA A 300 -26.00 -11.15 -14.70
C ALA A 300 -25.12 -10.66 -13.52
N ALA A 301 -23.92 -11.24 -13.39
CA ALA A 301 -22.98 -10.86 -12.33
C ALA A 301 -22.52 -9.39 -12.43
N THR A 302 -22.18 -8.93 -13.63
CA THR A 302 -21.71 -7.54 -13.83
C THR A 302 -22.81 -6.49 -13.69
N LYS A 303 -24.09 -6.89 -13.84
CA LYS A 303 -25.26 -6.03 -13.64
C LYS A 303 -25.90 -6.19 -12.26
N SER A 304 -25.28 -6.98 -11.36
CA SER A 304 -25.82 -7.22 -10.02
C SER A 304 -25.98 -5.91 -9.24
N PRO A 305 -27.13 -5.71 -8.57
CA PRO A 305 -27.38 -4.51 -7.77
C PRO A 305 -26.48 -4.40 -6.53
N THR A 306 -25.74 -5.46 -6.18
CA THR A 306 -24.76 -5.44 -5.09
C THR A 306 -23.58 -4.52 -5.39
N GLY A 307 -23.30 -4.23 -6.66
CA GLY A 307 -22.11 -3.52 -7.14
C GLY A 307 -20.84 -4.39 -7.18
N TYR A 308 -20.92 -5.63 -6.71
CA TYR A 308 -19.81 -6.58 -6.60
C TYR A 308 -20.13 -7.88 -7.35
N PRO A 309 -19.62 -8.07 -8.58
CA PRO A 309 -19.90 -9.26 -9.38
C PRO A 309 -19.60 -10.58 -8.67
N TYR A 310 -18.56 -10.65 -7.84
CA TYR A 310 -18.17 -11.86 -7.14
C TYR A 310 -19.27 -12.40 -6.20
N MET A 311 -20.10 -11.52 -5.62
CA MET A 311 -21.20 -11.92 -4.74
C MET A 311 -22.26 -12.71 -5.53
N GLU A 312 -22.58 -12.26 -6.74
CA GLU A 312 -23.50 -12.94 -7.64
C GLU A 312 -22.90 -14.25 -8.17
N ILE A 313 -21.59 -14.25 -8.53
CA ILE A 313 -20.88 -15.47 -8.95
C ILE A 313 -20.93 -16.52 -7.84
N PHE A 314 -20.70 -16.14 -6.59
CA PHE A 314 -20.80 -17.05 -5.44
C PHE A 314 -22.22 -17.60 -5.26
N PHE A 315 -23.24 -16.77 -5.49
CA PHE A 315 -24.63 -17.19 -5.39
C PHE A 315 -25.01 -18.15 -6.53
N GLN A 316 -24.63 -17.86 -7.74
CA GLN A 316 -24.85 -18.76 -8.90
C GLN A 316 -24.13 -20.10 -8.71
N ALA A 317 -22.90 -20.09 -8.19
CA ALA A 317 -22.13 -21.31 -7.95
C ALA A 317 -22.75 -22.20 -6.88
N THR A 318 -23.16 -21.64 -5.75
CA THR A 318 -23.61 -22.43 -4.59
C THR A 318 -25.11 -22.72 -4.59
N ASN A 319 -25.90 -21.92 -5.32
CA ASN A 319 -27.38 -21.91 -5.26
C ASN A 319 -27.89 -21.82 -3.80
N SER A 320 -27.10 -21.23 -2.90
CA SER A 320 -27.37 -21.16 -1.46
C SER A 320 -27.05 -19.77 -0.92
N LEU A 321 -28.07 -19.06 -0.44
CA LEU A 321 -27.87 -17.76 0.19
C LEU A 321 -26.93 -17.85 1.43
N GLY A 322 -27.11 -18.87 2.27
CA GLY A 322 -26.27 -19.08 3.46
C GLY A 322 -24.81 -19.35 3.11
N GLY A 323 -24.56 -20.22 2.10
CA GLY A 323 -23.19 -20.49 1.61
C GLY A 323 -22.53 -19.25 1.02
N THR A 324 -23.25 -18.49 0.20
CA THR A 324 -22.79 -17.24 -0.39
C THR A 324 -22.42 -16.22 0.68
N VAL A 325 -23.33 -15.98 1.65
CA VAL A 325 -23.08 -15.02 2.75
C VAL A 325 -21.88 -15.45 3.59
N ALA A 326 -21.70 -16.75 3.85
CA ALA A 326 -20.52 -17.24 4.58
C ALA A 326 -19.21 -16.91 3.86
N MET A 327 -19.14 -17.09 2.53
CA MET A 327 -17.96 -16.74 1.74
C MET A 327 -17.73 -15.22 1.69
N ILE A 328 -18.79 -14.42 1.54
CA ILE A 328 -18.71 -12.95 1.59
C ILE A 328 -18.20 -12.49 2.97
N CYS A 329 -18.69 -13.07 4.07
CA CYS A 329 -18.23 -12.73 5.41
C CYS A 329 -16.75 -13.01 5.63
N ILE A 330 -16.18 -14.05 5.03
CA ILE A 330 -14.73 -14.31 5.08
C ILE A 330 -13.96 -13.14 4.45
N ALA A 331 -14.30 -12.77 3.23
CA ALA A 331 -13.63 -11.65 2.52
C ALA A 331 -13.81 -10.33 3.27
N LEU A 332 -15.03 -10.04 3.72
CA LEU A 332 -15.38 -8.82 4.45
C LEU A 332 -14.61 -8.66 5.77
N VAL A 333 -14.51 -9.74 6.57
CA VAL A 333 -13.74 -9.69 7.83
C VAL A 333 -12.27 -9.35 7.56
N ILE A 334 -11.69 -9.93 6.53
CA ILE A 334 -10.30 -9.63 6.16
C ILE A 334 -10.18 -8.17 5.69
N CYS A 335 -11.12 -7.66 4.90
CA CYS A 335 -11.16 -6.27 4.44
C CYS A 335 -11.20 -5.29 5.62
N ILE A 336 -12.06 -5.53 6.62
CA ILE A 336 -12.14 -4.72 7.85
C ILE A 336 -10.83 -4.80 8.65
N CYS A 337 -10.25 -5.98 8.77
CA CYS A 337 -8.97 -6.16 9.46
C CYS A 337 -7.81 -5.47 8.72
N SER A 338 -7.81 -5.50 7.39
CA SER A 338 -6.87 -4.74 6.56
C SER A 338 -6.96 -3.23 6.86
N ALA A 339 -8.17 -2.67 7.01
CA ALA A 339 -8.36 -1.29 7.42
C ALA A 339 -7.74 -1.00 8.81
N ILE A 340 -7.86 -1.94 9.77
CA ILE A 340 -7.23 -1.82 11.10
C ILE A 340 -5.69 -1.75 11.00
N GLY A 341 -5.09 -2.56 10.15
CA GLY A 341 -3.65 -2.51 9.89
C GLY A 341 -3.24 -1.24 9.14
N MET A 342 -4.03 -0.85 8.13
CA MET A 342 -3.70 0.27 7.26
C MET A 342 -3.69 1.61 7.99
N ILE A 343 -4.59 1.87 8.98
CA ILE A 343 -4.53 3.10 9.78
C ILE A 343 -3.24 3.19 10.59
N ALA A 344 -2.65 2.05 10.99
CA ALA A 344 -1.35 2.03 11.66
C ALA A 344 -0.26 2.56 10.73
N ALA A 345 -0.08 1.97 9.55
CA ALA A 345 0.92 2.40 8.58
C ALA A 345 0.74 3.88 8.19
N THR A 346 -0.50 4.27 7.84
CA THR A 346 -0.86 5.64 7.45
C THR A 346 -0.50 6.66 8.52
N SER A 347 -0.84 6.37 9.77
CA SER A 347 -0.56 7.29 10.88
C SER A 347 0.93 7.39 11.22
N ARG A 348 1.72 6.30 11.08
CA ARG A 348 3.18 6.34 11.30
C ARG A 348 3.89 7.10 10.19
N GLN A 349 3.45 6.94 8.95
CA GLN A 349 3.96 7.71 7.82
C GLN A 349 3.72 9.22 8.03
N PHE A 350 2.49 9.61 8.38
CA PHE A 350 2.14 10.99 8.68
C PHE A 350 2.90 11.54 9.90
N TRP A 351 3.00 10.75 10.98
CA TRP A 351 3.76 11.11 12.18
C TRP A 351 5.24 11.36 11.87
N SER A 352 5.86 10.49 11.09
CA SER A 352 7.26 10.62 10.70
C SER A 352 7.50 11.91 9.92
N PHE A 353 6.63 12.24 8.97
CA PHE A 353 6.73 13.49 8.21
C PHE A 353 6.44 14.73 9.07
N ALA A 354 5.55 14.62 10.07
CA ALA A 354 5.32 15.66 11.06
C ALA A 354 6.53 15.86 11.98
N ARG A 355 7.20 14.77 12.43
CA ARG A 355 8.45 14.81 13.22
C ARG A 355 9.54 15.60 12.49
N ASP A 356 9.60 15.44 11.18
CA ASP A 356 10.53 16.17 10.31
C ASP A 356 10.02 17.56 9.89
N ARG A 357 8.93 18.06 10.50
CA ARG A 357 8.33 19.40 10.29
C ARG A 357 7.77 19.64 8.89
N GLY A 358 7.36 18.56 8.19
CA GLY A 358 6.84 18.63 6.82
C GLY A 358 5.40 19.15 6.71
N VAL A 359 4.61 19.13 7.77
CA VAL A 359 3.19 19.47 7.77
C VAL A 359 2.86 20.66 8.69
N PRO A 360 1.77 21.43 8.39
CA PRO A 360 1.27 22.44 9.34
C PRO A 360 0.88 21.78 10.67
N GLY A 361 1.12 22.49 11.78
CA GLY A 361 0.78 21.94 13.10
C GLY A 361 1.67 20.77 13.57
N TRP A 362 2.81 20.55 12.95
CA TRP A 362 3.74 19.44 13.22
C TRP A 362 4.02 19.21 14.72
N ARG A 363 4.03 20.27 15.55
CA ARG A 363 4.25 20.17 17.01
C ARG A 363 3.18 19.35 17.74
N VAL A 364 1.98 19.22 17.17
CA VAL A 364 0.89 18.39 17.71
C VAL A 364 0.99 17.00 17.15
N TRP A 365 1.10 16.90 15.83
CA TRP A 365 1.06 15.61 15.11
C TRP A 365 2.29 14.73 15.38
N SER A 366 3.45 15.33 15.74
CA SER A 366 4.66 14.58 16.07
C SER A 366 4.69 14.00 17.49
N LYS A 367 3.68 14.30 18.32
CA LYS A 367 3.63 13.78 19.70
C LYS A 367 3.30 12.30 19.73
N VAL A 368 4.03 11.57 20.59
CA VAL A 368 3.79 10.16 20.92
C VAL A 368 3.24 10.08 22.34
N SER A 369 2.25 9.22 22.55
CA SER A 369 1.69 8.97 23.89
C SER A 369 2.75 8.34 24.81
N PRO A 370 3.02 8.88 25.99
CA PRO A 370 4.01 8.33 26.91
C PRO A 370 3.60 6.97 27.50
N THR A 371 2.30 6.64 27.51
CA THR A 371 1.76 5.40 28.08
C THR A 371 1.74 4.25 27.09
N THR A 372 1.38 4.53 25.84
CA THR A 372 1.20 3.50 24.79
C THR A 372 2.34 3.46 23.77
N ASN A 373 3.18 4.51 23.71
CA ASN A 373 4.20 4.75 22.69
C ASN A 373 3.62 4.74 21.25
N ILE A 374 2.37 5.23 21.10
CA ILE A 374 1.66 5.33 19.82
C ILE A 374 1.46 6.82 19.50
N PRO A 375 1.58 7.25 18.23
CA PRO A 375 1.31 8.62 17.79
C PRO A 375 -0.20 8.87 17.64
N ILE A 376 -0.93 8.88 18.77
CA ILE A 376 -2.40 8.92 18.81
C ILE A 376 -2.99 10.12 18.06
N TYR A 377 -2.33 11.29 18.11
CA TYR A 377 -2.79 12.48 17.38
C TYR A 377 -2.79 12.27 15.86
N SER A 378 -1.76 11.57 15.34
CA SER A 378 -1.67 11.21 13.93
C SER A 378 -2.74 10.18 13.55
N VAL A 379 -3.05 9.23 14.43
CA VAL A 379 -4.15 8.27 14.22
C VAL A 379 -5.50 9.00 14.16
N CYS A 380 -5.76 9.94 15.08
CA CYS A 380 -6.98 10.76 15.06
C CYS A 380 -7.07 11.64 13.81
N PHE A 381 -5.96 12.21 13.36
CA PHE A 381 -5.90 12.97 12.11
C PHE A 381 -6.32 12.10 10.91
N THR A 382 -5.75 10.90 10.80
CA THR A 382 -6.10 9.94 9.75
C THR A 382 -7.59 9.58 9.79
N MET A 383 -8.15 9.34 10.99
CA MET A 383 -9.59 9.12 11.15
C MET A 383 -10.41 10.28 10.58
N VAL A 384 -10.09 11.51 10.95
CA VAL A 384 -10.84 12.71 10.50
C VAL A 384 -10.77 12.85 8.98
N VAL A 385 -9.59 12.72 8.39
CA VAL A 385 -9.41 12.82 6.93
C VAL A 385 -10.24 11.75 6.21
N SER A 386 -10.22 10.50 6.70
CA SER A 386 -10.98 9.42 6.07
C SER A 386 -12.49 9.61 6.22
N CYS A 387 -12.96 10.11 7.35
CA CYS A 387 -14.37 10.46 7.53
C CYS A 387 -14.81 11.58 6.57
N LEU A 388 -13.96 12.58 6.32
CA LEU A 388 -14.24 13.65 5.37
C LEU A 388 -14.24 13.15 3.92
N LEU A 389 -13.27 12.31 3.55
CA LEU A 389 -13.25 11.69 2.22
C LEU A 389 -14.47 10.78 1.99
N GLY A 390 -14.93 10.08 3.02
CA GLY A 390 -16.15 9.27 2.97
C GLY A 390 -17.43 10.06 2.67
N LEU A 391 -17.46 11.38 2.92
CA LEU A 391 -18.59 12.23 2.56
C LEU A 391 -18.79 12.36 1.04
N ILE A 392 -17.73 12.18 0.24
CA ILE A 392 -17.81 12.21 -1.23
C ILE A 392 -18.79 11.16 -1.73
N ASN A 393 -18.87 10.01 -1.05
CA ASN A 393 -19.78 8.91 -1.40
C ASN A 393 -21.28 9.31 -1.33
N ILE A 394 -21.64 10.29 -0.53
CA ILE A 394 -23.04 10.74 -0.43
C ILE A 394 -23.51 11.41 -1.73
N GLY A 395 -22.60 12.08 -2.44
CA GLY A 395 -22.92 12.86 -3.65
C GLY A 395 -22.40 12.28 -4.97
N SER A 396 -21.72 11.13 -4.95
CA SER A 396 -21.05 10.60 -6.14
C SER A 396 -21.11 9.08 -6.25
N ASP A 397 -21.62 8.57 -7.36
CA ASP A 397 -21.66 7.15 -7.71
C ASP A 397 -20.27 6.57 -8.02
N VAL A 398 -19.29 7.43 -8.30
CA VAL A 398 -17.91 7.03 -8.64
C VAL A 398 -16.90 7.29 -7.51
N ALA A 399 -17.38 7.71 -6.34
CA ALA A 399 -16.55 8.10 -5.20
C ALA A 399 -15.49 7.04 -4.85
N LEU A 400 -15.88 5.77 -4.77
CA LEU A 400 -14.96 4.68 -4.46
C LEU A 400 -13.87 4.58 -5.54
N LYS A 401 -14.24 4.60 -6.83
CA LYS A 401 -13.27 4.52 -7.94
C LYS A 401 -12.28 5.68 -7.92
N ASP A 402 -12.76 6.89 -7.66
CA ASP A 402 -11.92 8.09 -7.60
C ASP A 402 -10.93 8.02 -6.43
N ILE A 403 -11.39 7.62 -5.24
CA ILE A 403 -10.52 7.49 -4.06
C ILE A 403 -9.49 6.38 -4.26
N LEU A 404 -9.88 5.24 -4.87
CA LEU A 404 -8.96 4.17 -5.26
C LEU A 404 -7.88 4.68 -6.25
N SER A 405 -8.30 5.42 -7.27
CA SER A 405 -7.38 5.98 -8.27
C SER A 405 -6.43 7.02 -7.67
N MET A 406 -6.91 7.82 -6.69
CA MET A 406 -6.07 8.75 -5.90
C MET A 406 -5.01 7.99 -5.10
N ALA A 407 -5.39 6.89 -4.45
CA ALA A 407 -4.46 6.06 -3.69
C ALA A 407 -3.38 5.47 -4.60
N VAL A 408 -3.76 4.85 -5.71
CA VAL A 408 -2.83 4.26 -6.69
C VAL A 408 -1.89 5.34 -7.26
N SER A 409 -2.44 6.44 -7.80
CA SER A 409 -1.63 7.49 -8.40
C SER A 409 -0.64 8.10 -7.41
N GLY A 410 -1.07 8.35 -6.17
CA GLY A 410 -0.20 8.91 -5.12
C GLY A 410 0.90 7.95 -4.69
N LEU A 411 0.58 6.66 -4.44
CA LEU A 411 1.59 5.66 -4.08
C LEU A 411 2.64 5.51 -5.18
N TYR A 412 2.21 5.29 -6.42
CA TYR A 412 3.13 5.08 -7.53
C TYR A 412 3.93 6.34 -7.91
N LEU A 413 3.38 7.56 -7.72
CA LEU A 413 4.15 8.81 -7.84
C LEU A 413 5.28 8.89 -6.80
N SER A 414 5.02 8.49 -5.57
CA SER A 414 6.03 8.47 -4.52
C SER A 414 7.13 7.44 -4.83
N TYR A 415 6.75 6.25 -5.31
CA TYR A 415 7.70 5.20 -5.71
C TYR A 415 8.51 5.60 -6.94
N LEU A 416 7.88 6.23 -7.95
CA LEU A 416 8.54 6.72 -9.15
C LEU A 416 9.65 7.71 -8.81
N THR A 417 9.38 8.63 -7.89
CA THR A 417 10.38 9.63 -7.45
C THR A 417 11.63 8.95 -6.90
N VAL A 418 11.46 8.02 -5.95
CA VAL A 418 12.61 7.37 -5.31
C VAL A 418 13.26 6.33 -6.20
N GLY A 419 12.48 5.61 -7.02
CA GLY A 419 12.99 4.64 -8.00
C GLY A 419 13.85 5.30 -9.08
N THR A 420 13.43 6.46 -9.58
CA THR A 420 14.20 7.24 -10.56
C THR A 420 15.50 7.78 -9.94
N LEU A 421 15.45 8.29 -8.71
CA LEU A 421 16.65 8.77 -8.01
C LEU A 421 17.62 7.62 -7.70
N LEU A 422 17.11 6.45 -7.29
CA LEU A 422 17.96 5.27 -7.09
C LEU A 422 18.63 4.83 -8.38
N LEU A 423 17.90 4.78 -9.50
CA LEU A 423 18.44 4.46 -10.82
C LEU A 423 19.56 5.44 -11.21
N TYR A 424 19.34 6.74 -11.02
CA TYR A 424 20.34 7.77 -11.28
C TYR A 424 21.62 7.56 -10.46
N ARG A 425 21.49 7.31 -9.14
CA ARG A 425 22.65 7.09 -8.25
C ARG A 425 23.37 5.78 -8.58
N ARG A 426 22.64 4.75 -8.94
CA ARG A 426 23.18 3.44 -9.34
C ARG A 426 24.01 3.56 -10.64
N LEU A 427 23.48 4.22 -11.67
CA LEU A 427 24.16 4.41 -12.94
C LEU A 427 25.43 5.27 -12.81
N ARG A 428 25.47 6.17 -11.82
CA ARG A 428 26.64 7.02 -11.52
C ARG A 428 27.66 6.33 -10.59
N GLY A 429 27.35 5.14 -10.07
CA GLY A 429 28.24 4.46 -9.12
C GLY A 429 28.41 5.19 -7.78
N HIS A 430 27.43 6.01 -7.37
CA HIS A 430 27.52 6.86 -6.18
C HIS A 430 27.20 6.11 -4.87
N ILE A 431 26.82 4.83 -4.91
CA ILE A 431 26.45 4.06 -3.74
C ILE A 431 27.56 3.04 -3.44
N ARG A 432 28.23 3.19 -2.31
CA ARG A 432 29.34 2.35 -1.87
C ARG A 432 28.86 1.04 -1.21
N THR A 433 29.76 0.07 -1.12
CA THR A 433 29.52 -1.13 -0.29
C THR A 433 29.83 -0.83 1.18
N SER A 434 29.21 -1.58 2.10
CA SER A 434 29.43 -1.38 3.55
C SER A 434 30.89 -1.56 3.97
N SER A 435 31.63 -2.41 3.25
CA SER A 435 33.08 -2.64 3.51
C SER A 435 33.99 -1.48 3.07
N GLU A 436 33.47 -0.55 2.27
CA GLU A 436 34.23 0.57 1.71
C GLU A 436 33.95 1.89 2.47
N CYS A 437 33.12 1.86 3.51
CA CYS A 437 32.68 3.05 4.23
C CYS A 437 32.89 2.89 5.74
N GLU A 438 33.74 3.75 6.30
CA GLU A 438 33.99 3.82 7.76
C GLU A 438 33.12 4.90 8.45
N ASP A 439 32.29 5.65 7.68
CA ASP A 439 31.47 6.73 8.21
C ASP A 439 30.47 6.21 9.24
N MET A 440 30.40 6.86 10.40
CA MET A 440 29.43 6.51 11.45
C MET A 440 27.99 6.82 11.04
N THR A 441 27.77 7.90 10.28
CA THR A 441 26.46 8.31 9.79
C THR A 441 26.42 8.19 8.27
N VAL A 442 25.45 7.41 7.74
CA VAL A 442 25.29 7.13 6.32
C VAL A 442 23.82 7.24 5.91
N ASN A 443 23.54 7.34 4.62
CA ASN A 443 22.19 7.33 4.07
C ASN A 443 21.28 8.43 4.63
N VAL A 444 21.88 9.59 4.93
CA VAL A 444 21.17 10.83 5.28
C VAL A 444 21.55 11.93 4.29
N PRO A 445 20.83 13.06 4.25
CA PRO A 445 21.16 14.17 3.36
C PRO A 445 22.62 14.60 3.50
N ASN A 446 23.30 14.69 2.35
CA ASN A 446 24.72 15.10 2.24
C ASN A 446 25.76 14.13 2.86
N ALA A 447 25.37 12.94 3.29
CA ALA A 447 26.28 11.89 3.74
C ALA A 447 26.56 10.85 2.64
N SER A 448 27.49 9.94 2.92
CA SER A 448 27.82 8.82 2.05
C SER A 448 26.62 7.90 1.86
N LEU A 449 26.34 7.49 0.60
CA LEU A 449 25.35 6.48 0.28
C LEU A 449 25.99 5.09 0.36
N VAL A 450 25.39 4.21 1.12
CA VAL A 450 25.90 2.85 1.36
C VAL A 450 24.77 1.85 1.17
N TRP A 451 25.04 0.78 0.41
CA TRP A 451 24.09 -0.31 0.25
C TRP A 451 23.77 -0.98 1.58
N GLY A 452 22.50 -1.28 1.78
CA GLY A 452 22.04 -2.09 2.90
C GLY A 452 22.41 -3.58 2.74
N PRO A 453 22.04 -4.42 3.73
CA PRO A 453 22.24 -5.87 3.68
C PRO A 453 21.57 -6.55 2.48
N PHE A 454 20.46 -5.98 1.97
CA PHE A 454 19.79 -6.44 0.75
C PHE A 454 20.05 -5.48 -0.41
N ARG A 455 20.52 -6.05 -1.52
CA ARG A 455 20.69 -5.33 -2.80
C ARG A 455 20.64 -6.32 -3.96
N ILE A 456 20.24 -5.84 -5.13
CA ILE A 456 20.35 -6.57 -6.40
C ILE A 456 21.63 -6.09 -7.11
N PRO A 457 22.64 -6.94 -7.23
CA PRO A 457 23.93 -6.49 -7.76
C PRO A 457 23.94 -6.35 -9.28
N GLY A 458 24.87 -5.52 -9.76
CA GLY A 458 25.25 -5.43 -11.17
C GLY A 458 24.13 -5.03 -12.13
N VAL A 459 24.15 -5.62 -13.31
CA VAL A 459 23.22 -5.32 -14.40
C VAL A 459 21.76 -5.67 -14.05
N LEU A 460 21.54 -6.75 -13.31
CA LEU A 460 20.19 -7.16 -12.91
C LEU A 460 19.47 -6.07 -12.09
N GLY A 461 20.20 -5.41 -11.18
CA GLY A 461 19.63 -4.29 -10.42
C GLY A 461 19.28 -3.09 -11.31
N VAL A 462 20.07 -2.79 -12.34
CA VAL A 462 19.78 -1.74 -13.31
C VAL A 462 18.55 -2.07 -14.14
N VAL A 463 18.49 -3.30 -14.68
CA VAL A 463 17.35 -3.76 -15.50
C VAL A 463 16.05 -3.75 -14.69
N ASN A 464 16.07 -4.28 -13.46
CA ASN A 464 14.90 -4.21 -12.57
C ASN A 464 14.46 -2.77 -12.30
N ASN A 465 15.40 -1.88 -12.00
CA ASN A 465 15.09 -0.46 -11.74
C ASN A 465 14.46 0.24 -12.96
N ILE A 466 14.99 -0.01 -14.17
CA ILE A 466 14.44 0.55 -15.41
C ILE A 466 13.04 0.02 -15.64
N PHE A 467 12.84 -1.30 -15.53
CA PHE A 467 11.52 -1.90 -15.70
C PHE A 467 10.50 -1.36 -14.69
N ALA A 468 10.88 -1.25 -13.41
CA ALA A 468 10.03 -0.67 -12.37
C ALA A 468 9.64 0.79 -12.70
N VAL A 469 10.59 1.62 -13.14
CA VAL A 469 10.31 3.02 -13.53
C VAL A 469 9.34 3.08 -14.71
N CYS A 470 9.54 2.28 -15.76
CA CYS A 470 8.63 2.22 -16.90
C CYS A 470 7.23 1.77 -16.49
N TYR A 471 7.14 0.72 -15.66
CA TYR A 471 5.87 0.22 -15.14
C TYR A 471 5.13 1.29 -14.32
N MET A 472 5.83 1.97 -13.41
CA MET A 472 5.23 3.05 -12.59
C MET A 472 4.68 4.20 -13.45
N ILE A 473 5.37 4.58 -14.52
CA ILE A 473 4.89 5.62 -15.46
C ILE A 473 3.59 5.17 -16.12
N ILE A 474 3.52 3.91 -16.58
CA ILE A 474 2.30 3.34 -17.19
C ILE A 474 1.15 3.34 -16.19
N VAL A 475 1.38 2.85 -14.98
CA VAL A 475 0.35 2.79 -13.91
C VAL A 475 -0.18 4.19 -13.60
N ILE A 476 0.70 5.17 -13.37
CA ILE A 476 0.29 6.54 -13.05
C ILE A 476 -0.50 7.15 -14.20
N PHE A 477 -0.04 6.98 -15.44
CA PHE A 477 -0.72 7.53 -16.59
C PHE A 477 -2.17 7.01 -16.71
N PHE A 478 -2.34 5.69 -16.64
CA PHE A 478 -3.66 5.08 -16.80
C PHE A 478 -4.55 5.15 -15.55
N SER A 479 -4.00 5.45 -14.36
CA SER A 479 -4.81 5.63 -13.14
C SER A 479 -5.74 6.85 -13.21
N PHE A 480 -5.46 7.81 -14.09
CA PHE A 480 -6.30 9.00 -14.31
C PHE A 480 -7.35 8.82 -15.40
N TRP A 481 -7.34 7.67 -16.12
CA TRP A 481 -8.29 7.44 -17.20
C TRP A 481 -9.64 6.99 -16.65
N PRO A 482 -10.76 7.44 -17.27
CA PRO A 482 -12.07 6.91 -16.96
C PRO A 482 -12.21 5.47 -17.46
N THR A 483 -13.17 4.73 -16.95
CA THR A 483 -13.41 3.33 -17.36
C THR A 483 -14.06 3.21 -18.73
N THR A 484 -14.68 4.27 -19.23
CA THR A 484 -15.38 4.31 -20.52
C THR A 484 -14.98 5.55 -21.30
N VAL A 485 -15.03 5.48 -22.66
CA VAL A 485 -14.74 6.64 -23.54
C VAL A 485 -15.78 7.73 -23.40
N VAL A 486 -17.06 7.35 -23.28
CA VAL A 486 -18.13 8.32 -23.10
C VAL A 486 -18.22 8.66 -21.63
N VAL A 487 -17.84 9.87 -21.29
CA VAL A 487 -17.85 10.38 -19.91
C VAL A 487 -18.75 11.59 -19.79
N ASP A 488 -19.45 11.68 -18.68
CA ASP A 488 -20.15 12.85 -18.22
C ASP A 488 -19.59 13.30 -16.85
N TYR A 489 -20.17 14.35 -16.28
CA TYR A 489 -19.73 14.84 -14.97
C TYR A 489 -19.94 13.86 -13.82
N LYS A 490 -20.77 12.81 -14.00
CA LYS A 490 -21.01 11.77 -12.99
C LYS A 490 -20.07 10.57 -13.12
N SER A 491 -19.54 10.32 -14.33
CA SER A 491 -18.70 9.16 -14.64
C SER A 491 -17.22 9.50 -14.83
N MET A 492 -16.87 10.80 -14.79
CA MET A 492 -15.48 11.28 -14.92
C MET A 492 -14.62 10.83 -13.75
N ASN A 493 -13.37 10.47 -14.02
CA ASN A 493 -12.36 10.18 -13.00
C ASN A 493 -11.76 11.50 -12.47
N TYR A 494 -12.18 11.92 -11.29
CA TYR A 494 -11.72 13.15 -10.64
C TYR A 494 -10.43 12.96 -9.82
N SER A 495 -9.80 11.81 -9.83
CA SER A 495 -8.57 11.54 -9.07
C SER A 495 -7.42 12.49 -9.45
N VAL A 496 -7.39 12.95 -10.69
CA VAL A 496 -6.43 13.95 -11.16
C VAL A 496 -6.51 15.24 -10.34
N VAL A 497 -7.73 15.69 -10.00
CA VAL A 497 -7.96 16.90 -9.20
C VAL A 497 -7.44 16.71 -7.77
N GLY A 498 -7.72 15.57 -7.14
CA GLY A 498 -7.22 15.26 -5.80
C GLY A 498 -5.70 15.17 -5.75
N THR A 499 -5.09 14.45 -6.69
CA THR A 499 -3.65 14.23 -6.74
C THR A 499 -2.88 15.52 -7.03
N PHE A 500 -3.20 16.23 -8.11
CA PHE A 500 -2.52 17.47 -8.46
C PHE A 500 -2.93 18.64 -7.58
N GLY A 501 -4.18 18.67 -7.08
CA GLY A 501 -4.60 19.63 -6.08
C GLY A 501 -3.76 19.56 -4.81
N THR A 502 -3.46 18.36 -4.33
CA THR A 502 -2.55 18.17 -3.18
C THR A 502 -1.14 18.67 -3.49
N VAL A 503 -0.61 18.38 -4.68
CA VAL A 503 0.70 18.90 -5.08
C VAL A 503 0.72 20.42 -5.13
N ILE A 504 -0.32 21.06 -5.69
CA ILE A 504 -0.44 22.52 -5.74
C ILE A 504 -0.48 23.11 -4.33
N ILE A 505 -1.31 22.55 -3.43
CA ILE A 505 -1.38 22.97 -2.02
C ILE A 505 -0.02 22.83 -1.35
N ALA A 506 0.67 21.72 -1.56
CA ALA A 506 2.01 21.49 -1.02
C ALA A 506 3.02 22.53 -1.52
N VAL A 507 3.03 22.84 -2.82
CA VAL A 507 3.91 23.85 -3.42
C VAL A 507 3.61 25.23 -2.86
N VAL A 508 2.34 25.63 -2.79
CA VAL A 508 1.93 26.93 -2.22
C VAL A 508 2.39 27.03 -0.77
N TYR A 509 2.13 26.01 0.05
CA TYR A 509 2.57 26.02 1.45
C TYR A 509 4.10 25.99 1.57
N TYR A 510 4.80 25.29 0.66
CA TYR A 510 6.27 25.32 0.62
C TYR A 510 6.80 26.73 0.41
N VAL A 511 6.29 27.43 -0.59
CA VAL A 511 6.74 28.79 -0.93
C VAL A 511 6.43 29.78 0.18
N VAL A 512 5.23 29.68 0.79
CA VAL A 512 4.79 30.64 1.83
C VAL A 512 5.51 30.38 3.16
N ARG A 513 5.66 29.15 3.59
CA ARG A 513 6.15 28.85 4.95
C ARG A 513 7.15 27.71 5.04
N ALA A 514 6.88 26.56 4.40
CA ALA A 514 7.61 25.34 4.72
C ALA A 514 9.10 25.41 4.32
N ARG A 515 9.47 26.16 3.29
CA ARG A 515 10.87 26.40 2.91
C ARG A 515 11.75 26.97 4.03
N HIS A 516 11.16 27.60 5.04
CA HIS A 516 11.86 28.17 6.20
C HIS A 516 11.87 27.23 7.42
N VAL A 517 11.05 26.19 7.43
CA VAL A 517 10.83 25.30 8.58
C VAL A 517 11.29 23.88 8.32
N TYR A 518 11.01 23.36 7.11
CA TYR A 518 11.41 22.03 6.68
C TYR A 518 12.81 22.08 6.08
N HIS A 519 13.72 21.27 6.57
CA HIS A 519 15.11 21.20 6.11
C HIS A 519 15.51 19.81 5.60
N GLY A 520 14.54 18.94 5.34
CA GLY A 520 14.74 17.51 5.09
C GLY A 520 14.51 16.71 6.39
N PRO A 521 14.69 15.39 6.34
CA PRO A 521 14.66 14.54 7.52
C PRO A 521 15.63 15.06 8.59
N VAL A 522 15.12 15.27 9.80
CA VAL A 522 15.92 15.78 10.91
C VAL A 522 16.92 14.71 11.33
N VAL A 523 18.21 15.05 11.30
CA VAL A 523 19.26 14.24 11.90
C VAL A 523 19.26 14.58 13.40
N GLU A 524 18.77 13.63 14.19
CA GLU A 524 18.74 13.74 15.65
C GLU A 524 20.15 13.42 16.15
N GLY A 525 20.85 14.40 16.71
CA GLY A 525 22.23 14.20 17.18
C GLY A 525 22.37 12.98 18.08
N VAL A 526 23.34 12.14 17.78
CA VAL A 526 23.74 10.94 18.54
C VAL A 526 24.43 11.36 19.83
#